data_d5921bc104478446845864621e880de0
#
_entry.id   d5921bc104478446845864621e880de0
#
_cell.length_a   1.000
_cell.length_b   1.000
_cell.length_c   1.000
_cell.angle_alpha   90.00
_cell.angle_beta   90.00
_cell.angle_gamma   90.00
#
_symmetry.space_group_name_H-M   'P 1'
#
loop_
_entity.id
_entity.type
_entity.pdbx_description
1 polymer ?
#
loop_
_entity_poly.entity_id
_entity_poly.type
_entity_poly.pdbx_seq_one_letter_code
_entity_poly.pdbx_strand_id
1 'polypeptide(L)'
;MNRKFFNKHGSMITNLSRDIMSLEAGDRLPTIIEYTEKFSVSRGIVQSSISLLEEEGCFSLSRSGKLGTVLTEINYEKLSRHTLWDPVVGSMPIPFNDVFRSLATAMYLDSRKLPLDSSIAYVSGAINRWSMLSKGFFDYIVTSVATAEYILAKDDNIELLFTLPNCRYAEPYCLFFMDNKDTEIRDGMKVGVDPDAIDQSQISQAMCKGKNVEFVKMPFESTVEILYERSVDCIIARNEKWFKNNTDMIPLPVATSDYPINDTVVPAVLINKNNYGIKKLLGKYLSPENIAIAQRHALSIETNYRY
;
A
#
# COMPACT_ATOMS: atom_id res chain seq x y z
N MET A 1 -18.64 3.47 6.35
CA MET A 1 -19.88 2.83 6.84
C MET A 1 -20.42 3.59 8.04
N ASN A 2 -21.70 3.93 8.06
CA ASN A 2 -22.26 4.86 9.04
C ASN A 2 -22.45 4.14 10.40
N ARG A 3 -21.59 4.37 11.40
CA ARG A 3 -21.57 3.74 12.74
C ARG A 3 -22.86 3.93 13.57
N LYS A 4 -23.84 4.68 13.09
CA LYS A 4 -25.09 4.97 13.78
C LYS A 4 -26.07 3.79 13.89
N PHE A 5 -25.87 2.70 13.16
CA PHE A 5 -26.77 1.55 13.12
C PHE A 5 -26.38 0.38 14.03
N PHE A 6 -25.21 0.40 14.66
CA PHE A 6 -24.84 -0.64 15.62
C PHE A 6 -25.28 -0.25 17.01
N ASN A 7 -25.91 -1.19 17.72
CA ASN A 7 -26.11 -1.02 19.16
C ASN A 7 -24.75 -1.05 19.88
N LYS A 8 -24.68 -0.54 21.11
CA LYS A 8 -23.44 -0.46 21.88
C LYS A 8 -22.76 -1.81 22.06
N HIS A 9 -23.53 -2.90 22.13
CA HIS A 9 -23.02 -4.25 22.28
C HIS A 9 -22.33 -4.75 20.99
N GLY A 10 -22.96 -4.61 19.83
CA GLY A 10 -22.36 -4.97 18.56
C GLY A 10 -21.09 -4.18 18.25
N SER A 11 -21.09 -2.88 18.57
CA SER A 11 -19.88 -2.06 18.45
C SER A 11 -18.76 -2.53 19.38
N MET A 12 -19.10 -2.98 20.60
CA MET A 12 -18.12 -3.50 21.54
C MET A 12 -17.53 -4.83 21.07
N ILE A 13 -18.35 -5.76 20.56
CA ILE A 13 -17.89 -7.03 19.99
C ILE A 13 -16.87 -6.76 18.87
N THR A 14 -17.20 -5.87 17.95
CA THR A 14 -16.29 -5.49 16.84
C THR A 14 -14.97 -4.89 17.35
N ASN A 15 -15.04 -3.96 18.29
CA ASN A 15 -13.84 -3.31 18.83
C ASN A 15 -12.98 -4.29 19.63
N LEU A 16 -13.60 -5.16 20.43
CA LEU A 16 -12.92 -6.20 21.21
C LEU A 16 -12.24 -7.21 20.28
N SER A 17 -12.96 -7.66 19.24
CA SER A 17 -12.40 -8.57 18.24
C SER A 17 -11.18 -7.99 17.55
N ARG A 18 -11.25 -6.73 17.14
CA ARG A 18 -10.10 -6.00 16.55
C ARG A 18 -8.91 -5.88 17.49
N ASP A 19 -9.18 -5.66 18.78
CA ASP A 19 -8.13 -5.56 19.78
C ASP A 19 -7.44 -6.91 19.99
N ILE A 20 -8.24 -7.99 20.14
CA ILE A 20 -7.71 -9.36 20.32
C ILE A 20 -6.99 -9.87 19.09
N MET A 21 -7.41 -9.48 17.87
CA MET A 21 -6.65 -9.78 16.62
C MET A 21 -5.20 -9.29 16.67
N SER A 22 -4.91 -8.32 17.54
CA SER A 22 -3.56 -7.79 17.74
C SER A 22 -2.76 -8.54 18.82
N LEU A 23 -3.36 -9.48 19.52
CA LEU A 23 -2.74 -10.25 20.60
C LEU A 23 -2.34 -11.65 20.12
N GLU A 24 -1.52 -12.32 20.93
CA GLU A 24 -1.09 -13.70 20.71
C GLU A 24 -1.48 -14.60 21.90
N ALA A 25 -1.48 -15.91 21.68
CA ALA A 25 -1.62 -16.84 22.79
C ALA A 25 -0.45 -16.65 23.78
N GLY A 26 -0.76 -16.51 25.06
CA GLY A 26 0.16 -16.12 26.12
C GLY A 26 0.06 -14.65 26.52
N ASP A 27 -0.54 -13.78 25.70
CA ASP A 27 -0.72 -12.37 26.03
C ASP A 27 -1.81 -12.18 27.10
N ARG A 28 -1.62 -11.17 27.93
CA ARG A 28 -2.63 -10.74 28.91
C ARG A 28 -3.75 -9.99 28.21
N LEU A 29 -4.99 -10.45 28.42
CA LEU A 29 -6.16 -9.68 28.02
C LEU A 29 -6.29 -8.44 28.90
N PRO A 30 -6.47 -7.23 28.34
CA PRO A 30 -6.78 -6.04 29.12
C PRO A 30 -7.98 -6.26 30.06
N THR A 31 -7.94 -5.64 31.22
CA THR A 31 -9.00 -5.77 32.22
C THR A 31 -10.31 -5.17 31.72
N ILE A 32 -11.42 -5.58 32.34
CA ILE A 32 -12.74 -5.00 32.05
C ILE A 32 -12.75 -3.49 32.27
N ILE A 33 -11.98 -2.99 33.27
CA ILE A 33 -11.88 -1.55 33.54
C ILE A 33 -11.16 -0.85 32.38
N GLU A 34 -10.00 -1.36 31.95
CA GLU A 34 -9.25 -0.82 30.83
C GLU A 34 -10.10 -0.77 29.54
N TYR A 35 -10.88 -1.83 29.26
CA TYR A 35 -11.80 -1.84 28.12
C TYR A 35 -12.99 -0.87 28.29
N THR A 36 -13.51 -0.73 29.50
CA THR A 36 -14.57 0.24 29.79
C THR A 36 -14.13 1.67 29.50
N GLU A 37 -12.91 2.01 29.90
CA GLU A 37 -12.30 3.32 29.65
C GLU A 37 -11.96 3.50 28.16
N LYS A 38 -11.28 2.51 27.55
CA LYS A 38 -10.85 2.55 26.16
C LYS A 38 -12.02 2.74 25.19
N PHE A 39 -13.15 2.07 25.41
CA PHE A 39 -14.29 2.06 24.48
C PHE A 39 -15.51 2.85 24.98
N SER A 40 -15.43 3.48 26.15
CA SER A 40 -16.51 4.29 26.74
C SER A 40 -17.85 3.54 26.82
N VAL A 41 -17.82 2.29 27.32
CA VAL A 41 -18.99 1.42 27.51
C VAL A 41 -19.09 0.93 28.95
N SER A 42 -20.26 0.36 29.37
CA SER A 42 -20.42 -0.21 30.68
C SER A 42 -19.69 -1.54 30.88
N ARG A 43 -19.33 -1.88 32.13
CA ARG A 43 -18.71 -3.16 32.49
C ARG A 43 -19.49 -4.37 32.00
N GLY A 44 -20.83 -4.33 32.14
CA GLY A 44 -21.70 -5.43 31.67
C GLY A 44 -21.62 -5.69 30.18
N ILE A 45 -21.50 -4.62 29.35
CA ILE A 45 -21.33 -4.76 27.91
C ILE A 45 -19.97 -5.40 27.59
N VAL A 46 -18.89 -5.01 28.28
CA VAL A 46 -17.57 -5.63 28.09
C VAL A 46 -17.60 -7.11 28.44
N GLN A 47 -18.16 -7.44 29.64
CA GLN A 47 -18.23 -8.83 30.09
C GLN A 47 -19.04 -9.72 29.16
N SER A 48 -20.25 -9.27 28.76
CA SER A 48 -21.09 -10.03 27.82
C SER A 48 -20.46 -10.22 26.46
N SER A 49 -19.71 -9.23 25.98
CA SER A 49 -18.97 -9.34 24.71
C SER A 49 -17.81 -10.34 24.78
N ILE A 50 -17.06 -10.35 25.90
CA ILE A 50 -15.99 -11.34 26.13
C ILE A 50 -16.59 -12.74 26.20
N SER A 51 -17.65 -12.94 26.98
CA SER A 51 -18.30 -14.25 27.12
C SER A 51 -18.84 -14.76 25.81
N LEU A 52 -19.50 -13.90 25.00
CA LEU A 52 -20.01 -14.29 23.70
C LEU A 52 -18.90 -14.79 22.76
N LEU A 53 -17.81 -14.04 22.65
CA LEU A 53 -16.71 -14.42 21.78
C LEU A 53 -15.95 -15.69 22.26
N GLU A 54 -15.88 -15.89 23.61
CA GLU A 54 -15.33 -17.10 24.20
C GLU A 54 -16.25 -18.31 23.92
N GLU A 55 -17.58 -18.17 24.08
CA GLU A 55 -18.59 -19.19 23.78
C GLU A 55 -18.60 -19.58 22.30
N GLU A 56 -18.41 -18.63 21.40
CA GLU A 56 -18.28 -18.90 19.98
C GLU A 56 -16.93 -19.53 19.59
N GLY A 57 -16.03 -19.68 20.56
CA GLY A 57 -14.70 -20.28 20.37
C GLY A 57 -13.75 -19.41 19.56
N CYS A 58 -13.90 -18.09 19.65
CA CYS A 58 -12.97 -17.14 19.05
C CYS A 58 -11.63 -17.12 19.78
N PHE A 59 -11.64 -17.41 21.08
CA PHE A 59 -10.45 -17.54 21.92
C PHE A 59 -10.79 -18.32 23.20
N SER A 60 -9.75 -18.77 23.92
CA SER A 60 -9.86 -19.38 25.23
C SER A 60 -9.09 -18.56 26.26
N LEU A 61 -9.61 -18.50 27.49
CA LEU A 61 -9.03 -17.70 28.58
C LEU A 61 -8.61 -18.58 29.75
N SER A 62 -7.44 -18.27 30.33
CA SER A 62 -7.04 -18.72 31.67
C SER A 62 -7.14 -17.55 32.63
N ARG A 63 -7.91 -17.75 33.73
CA ARG A 63 -8.12 -16.74 34.76
C ARG A 63 -7.26 -17.06 35.98
N SER A 64 -6.04 -16.51 36.03
CA SER A 64 -5.08 -16.70 37.13
C SER A 64 -5.04 -15.46 38.02
N GLY A 65 -5.60 -15.55 39.24
CA GLY A 65 -5.86 -14.43 40.15
C GLY A 65 -4.81 -13.31 40.22
N LYS A 66 -3.52 -13.62 40.39
CA LYS A 66 -2.44 -12.62 40.46
C LYS A 66 -1.91 -12.18 39.09
N LEU A 67 -2.02 -13.01 38.05
CA LEU A 67 -1.52 -12.75 36.71
C LEU A 67 -2.57 -12.11 35.79
N GLY A 68 -3.81 -11.98 36.24
CA GLY A 68 -4.92 -11.51 35.44
C GLY A 68 -5.50 -12.57 34.52
N THR A 69 -6.16 -12.15 33.46
CA THR A 69 -6.73 -13.03 32.42
C THR A 69 -5.75 -13.12 31.26
N VAL A 70 -5.39 -14.34 30.86
CA VAL A 70 -4.43 -14.63 29.79
C VAL A 70 -5.15 -15.38 28.67
N LEU A 71 -4.89 -15.00 27.43
CA LEU A 71 -5.33 -15.71 26.23
C LEU A 71 -4.52 -17.01 26.08
N THR A 72 -5.18 -18.17 26.11
CA THR A 72 -4.50 -19.47 25.95
C THR A 72 -4.52 -19.93 24.49
N GLU A 73 -5.58 -19.57 23.76
CA GLU A 73 -5.76 -19.87 22.35
C GLU A 73 -6.49 -18.73 21.66
N ILE A 74 -6.20 -18.48 20.38
CA ILE A 74 -6.90 -17.50 19.54
C ILE A 74 -7.23 -18.17 18.20
N ASN A 75 -8.52 -18.23 17.87
CA ASN A 75 -8.99 -18.61 16.55
C ASN A 75 -9.20 -17.35 15.71
N TYR A 76 -8.15 -16.96 15.00
CA TYR A 76 -8.17 -15.72 14.18
C TYR A 76 -9.24 -15.75 13.09
N GLU A 77 -9.55 -16.92 12.51
CA GLU A 77 -10.59 -17.04 11.48
C GLU A 77 -11.98 -16.73 12.06
N LYS A 78 -12.34 -17.31 13.21
CA LYS A 78 -13.62 -17.03 13.86
C LYS A 78 -13.68 -15.58 14.35
N LEU A 79 -12.61 -15.10 14.97
CA LEU A 79 -12.52 -13.75 15.50
C LEU A 79 -12.65 -12.69 14.40
N SER A 80 -12.10 -12.95 13.22
CA SER A 80 -12.14 -12.04 12.08
C SER A 80 -13.56 -11.74 11.62
N ARG A 81 -14.47 -12.71 11.69
CA ARG A 81 -15.89 -12.54 11.30
C ARG A 81 -16.61 -11.43 12.09
N HIS A 82 -16.07 -11.07 13.26
CA HIS A 82 -16.62 -10.01 14.10
C HIS A 82 -15.91 -8.67 13.92
N THR A 83 -14.79 -8.62 13.19
CA THR A 83 -13.99 -7.39 13.06
C THR A 83 -14.54 -6.39 12.07
N LEU A 84 -15.40 -6.81 11.16
CA LEU A 84 -15.83 -6.04 9.97
C LEU A 84 -14.65 -5.58 9.09
N TRP A 85 -13.56 -6.33 9.10
CA TRP A 85 -12.40 -6.11 8.23
C TRP A 85 -12.44 -6.97 6.96
N ASP A 86 -13.44 -7.80 6.82
CA ASP A 86 -13.55 -8.70 5.70
C ASP A 86 -14.24 -8.00 4.48
N PRO A 87 -13.59 -7.99 3.32
CA PRO A 87 -12.22 -8.41 3.04
C PRO A 87 -11.14 -7.39 3.46
N VAL A 88 -9.90 -7.85 3.69
CA VAL A 88 -8.72 -6.97 3.76
C VAL A 88 -8.42 -6.44 2.37
N VAL A 89 -8.39 -5.12 2.21
CA VAL A 89 -8.24 -4.49 0.90
C VAL A 89 -6.90 -3.77 0.81
N GLY A 90 -5.99 -4.31 -0.02
CA GLY A 90 -4.79 -3.61 -0.43
C GLY A 90 -5.01 -2.75 -1.67
N SER A 91 -4.16 -1.76 -1.92
CA SER A 91 -4.18 -1.05 -3.18
C SER A 91 -2.78 -0.92 -3.79
N MET A 92 -2.75 -1.03 -5.11
CA MET A 92 -1.54 -0.96 -5.94
C MET A 92 -1.79 -0.08 -7.18
N PRO A 93 -0.73 0.34 -7.90
CA PRO A 93 -0.89 0.91 -9.24
C PRO A 93 -1.58 -0.05 -10.19
N ILE A 94 -2.18 0.49 -11.25
CA ILE A 94 -2.76 -0.33 -12.34
C ILE A 94 -1.64 -1.21 -12.95
N PRO A 95 -1.83 -2.54 -13.07
CA PRO A 95 -0.77 -3.47 -13.49
C PRO A 95 -0.64 -3.54 -15.02
N PHE A 96 -0.27 -2.42 -15.65
CA PHE A 96 -0.17 -2.28 -17.12
C PHE A 96 1.11 -2.89 -17.71
N ASN A 97 2.11 -3.22 -16.90
CA ASN A 97 3.35 -3.85 -17.32
C ASN A 97 3.68 -5.13 -16.54
N ASP A 98 4.71 -5.86 -17.00
CA ASP A 98 5.09 -7.15 -16.44
C ASP A 98 5.57 -7.03 -14.97
N VAL A 99 6.27 -5.93 -14.64
CA VAL A 99 6.80 -5.72 -13.29
C VAL A 99 5.67 -5.46 -12.28
N PHE A 100 4.75 -4.54 -12.60
CA PHE A 100 3.59 -4.30 -11.73
C PHE A 100 2.69 -5.53 -11.63
N ARG A 101 2.45 -6.24 -12.74
CA ARG A 101 1.63 -7.45 -12.77
C ARG A 101 2.24 -8.57 -11.92
N SER A 102 3.55 -8.79 -12.05
CA SER A 102 4.25 -9.81 -11.25
C SER A 102 4.25 -9.48 -9.76
N LEU A 103 4.42 -8.21 -9.38
CA LEU A 103 4.33 -7.78 -7.99
C LEU A 103 2.91 -7.93 -7.45
N ALA A 104 1.89 -7.54 -8.21
CA ALA A 104 0.49 -7.70 -7.83
C ALA A 104 0.14 -9.19 -7.63
N THR A 105 0.59 -10.05 -8.54
CA THR A 105 0.43 -11.51 -8.41
C THR A 105 1.10 -12.04 -7.14
N ALA A 106 2.32 -11.61 -6.85
CA ALA A 106 3.06 -12.04 -5.67
C ALA A 106 2.38 -11.58 -4.38
N MET A 107 1.94 -10.32 -4.31
CA MET A 107 1.18 -9.78 -3.18
C MET A 107 -0.13 -10.54 -2.97
N TYR A 108 -0.86 -10.82 -4.05
CA TYR A 108 -2.11 -11.57 -3.99
C TYR A 108 -1.89 -13.00 -3.48
N LEU A 109 -0.89 -13.72 -4.02
CA LEU A 109 -0.60 -15.09 -3.60
C LEU A 109 -0.20 -15.17 -2.11
N ASP A 110 0.57 -14.20 -1.63
CA ASP A 110 0.98 -14.18 -0.23
C ASP A 110 -0.18 -13.76 0.69
N SER A 111 -1.04 -12.83 0.27
CA SER A 111 -2.23 -12.40 1.02
C SER A 111 -3.27 -13.51 1.22
N ARG A 112 -3.27 -14.56 0.39
CA ARG A 112 -4.13 -15.75 0.59
C ARG A 112 -3.82 -16.55 1.84
N LYS A 113 -2.69 -16.29 2.50
CA LYS A 113 -2.33 -16.87 3.80
C LYS A 113 -3.04 -16.19 4.96
N LEU A 114 -3.61 -15.01 4.72
CA LEU A 114 -4.41 -14.33 5.73
C LEU A 114 -5.60 -15.18 6.16
N PRO A 115 -5.99 -15.15 7.44
CA PRO A 115 -7.20 -15.84 7.92
C PRO A 115 -8.49 -15.09 7.54
N LEU A 116 -8.42 -14.15 6.61
CA LEU A 116 -9.47 -13.28 6.11
C LEU A 116 -9.46 -13.29 4.59
N ASP A 117 -10.61 -13.07 3.97
CA ASP A 117 -10.65 -12.76 2.56
C ASP A 117 -9.83 -11.50 2.27
N SER A 118 -9.10 -11.53 1.18
CA SER A 118 -8.25 -10.42 0.77
C SER A 118 -8.45 -10.08 -0.69
N SER A 119 -8.34 -8.80 -1.00
CA SER A 119 -8.41 -8.30 -2.37
C SER A 119 -7.39 -7.19 -2.61
N ILE A 120 -7.06 -6.96 -3.88
CA ILE A 120 -6.20 -5.87 -4.30
C ILE A 120 -6.98 -4.98 -5.26
N ALA A 121 -7.15 -3.71 -4.89
CA ALA A 121 -7.73 -2.67 -5.72
C ALA A 121 -6.62 -1.95 -6.50
N TYR A 122 -6.86 -1.71 -7.78
CA TYR A 122 -5.92 -0.97 -8.62
C TYR A 122 -6.39 0.46 -8.80
N VAL A 123 -5.56 1.42 -8.35
CA VAL A 123 -5.88 2.85 -8.39
C VAL A 123 -4.68 3.61 -8.93
N SER A 124 -4.90 4.42 -9.96
CA SER A 124 -3.90 5.32 -10.52
C SER A 124 -3.54 6.46 -9.56
N GLY A 125 -2.29 6.89 -9.60
CA GLY A 125 -1.77 7.98 -8.78
C GLY A 125 -1.49 7.58 -7.31
N ALA A 126 -0.29 7.89 -6.83
CA ALA A 126 0.11 7.61 -5.45
C ALA A 126 -0.67 8.49 -4.45
N ILE A 127 -0.99 9.73 -4.83
CA ILE A 127 -1.78 10.66 -4.01
C ILE A 127 -3.19 10.10 -3.78
N ASN A 128 -3.82 9.54 -4.81
CA ASN A 128 -5.15 8.96 -4.71
C ASN A 128 -5.16 7.77 -3.75
N ARG A 129 -4.19 6.85 -3.88
CA ARG A 129 -4.06 5.69 -2.99
C ARG A 129 -3.80 6.11 -1.54
N TRP A 130 -2.90 7.09 -1.31
CA TRP A 130 -2.66 7.66 0.02
C TRP A 130 -3.91 8.28 0.62
N SER A 131 -4.63 9.13 -0.12
CA SER A 131 -5.89 9.74 0.34
C SER A 131 -6.92 8.68 0.75
N MET A 132 -7.02 7.58 -0.03
CA MET A 132 -7.97 6.50 0.28
C MET A 132 -7.51 5.65 1.48
N LEU A 133 -6.20 5.42 1.66
CA LEU A 133 -5.64 4.78 2.86
C LEU A 133 -5.93 5.60 4.12
N SER A 134 -5.68 6.92 4.07
CA SER A 134 -5.94 7.82 5.20
C SER A 134 -7.43 7.88 5.58
N LYS A 135 -8.33 7.72 4.61
CA LYS A 135 -9.80 7.65 4.83
C LYS A 135 -10.29 6.25 5.26
N GLY A 136 -9.42 5.23 5.28
CA GLY A 136 -9.77 3.88 5.66
C GLY A 136 -10.53 3.08 4.60
N PHE A 137 -10.45 3.45 3.31
CA PHE A 137 -10.97 2.64 2.20
C PHE A 137 -10.06 1.47 1.86
N PHE A 138 -8.76 1.62 2.15
CA PHE A 138 -7.76 0.57 2.02
C PHE A 138 -7.12 0.28 3.37
N ASP A 139 -6.75 -0.97 3.59
CA ASP A 139 -6.02 -1.40 4.79
C ASP A 139 -4.52 -1.21 4.63
N TYR A 140 -4.03 -1.34 3.39
CA TYR A 140 -2.63 -1.05 3.03
C TYR A 140 -2.51 -0.56 1.58
N ILE A 141 -1.42 0.12 1.28
CA ILE A 141 -1.06 0.46 -0.09
C ILE A 141 0.37 0.02 -0.39
N VAL A 142 0.62 -0.34 -1.65
CA VAL A 142 1.96 -0.62 -2.16
C VAL A 142 2.40 0.55 -3.03
N THR A 143 3.58 1.07 -2.74
CA THR A 143 4.20 2.19 -3.45
C THR A 143 5.71 2.00 -3.56
N SER A 144 6.46 2.94 -4.15
CA SER A 144 7.92 2.95 -4.09
C SER A 144 8.42 3.40 -2.72
N VAL A 145 9.64 3.04 -2.35
CA VAL A 145 10.29 3.54 -1.12
C VAL A 145 10.37 5.07 -1.15
N ALA A 146 10.77 5.67 -2.28
CA ALA A 146 10.86 7.12 -2.41
C ALA A 146 9.49 7.82 -2.19
N THR A 147 8.41 7.30 -2.78
CA THR A 147 7.04 7.79 -2.50
C THR A 147 6.65 7.54 -1.04
N ALA A 148 7.02 6.40 -0.44
CA ALA A 148 6.72 6.11 0.96
C ALA A 148 7.37 7.14 1.89
N GLU A 149 8.64 7.46 1.71
CA GLU A 149 9.34 8.49 2.49
C GLU A 149 8.68 9.87 2.36
N TYR A 150 8.26 10.24 1.14
CA TYR A 150 7.53 11.48 0.92
C TYR A 150 6.21 11.53 1.70
N ILE A 151 5.46 10.43 1.73
CA ILE A 151 4.18 10.33 2.46
C ILE A 151 4.42 10.38 3.97
N LEU A 152 5.38 9.60 4.48
CA LEU A 152 5.73 9.52 5.90
C LEU A 152 6.20 10.87 6.47
N ALA A 153 6.87 11.69 5.66
CA ALA A 153 7.26 13.04 6.05
C ALA A 153 6.08 14.03 6.16
N LYS A 154 4.88 13.68 5.65
CA LYS A 154 3.71 14.58 5.56
C LYS A 154 2.48 14.11 6.32
N ASP A 155 2.41 12.84 6.69
CA ASP A 155 1.24 12.26 7.35
C ASP A 155 1.66 11.34 8.50
N ASP A 156 1.57 11.87 9.71
CA ASP A 156 1.90 11.16 10.95
C ASP A 156 0.96 9.98 11.26
N ASN A 157 -0.16 9.85 10.54
CA ASN A 157 -1.09 8.73 10.71
C ASN A 157 -0.72 7.52 9.84
N ILE A 158 0.22 7.68 8.92
CA ILE A 158 0.70 6.60 8.07
C ILE A 158 2.02 6.07 8.64
N GLU A 159 2.22 4.77 8.51
CA GLU A 159 3.48 4.14 8.87
C GLU A 159 3.93 3.11 7.83
N LEU A 160 5.23 2.87 7.79
CA LEU A 160 5.83 1.81 6.99
C LEU A 160 5.60 0.47 7.67
N LEU A 161 4.95 -0.48 6.98
CA LEU A 161 4.86 -1.85 7.47
C LEU A 161 6.17 -2.60 7.20
N PHE A 162 6.62 -2.60 5.95
CA PHE A 162 7.92 -3.13 5.52
C PHE A 162 8.27 -2.65 4.10
N THR A 163 9.55 -2.80 3.73
CA THR A 163 10.04 -2.67 2.36
C THR A 163 10.25 -4.05 1.74
N LEU A 164 10.31 -4.10 0.40
CA LEU A 164 10.55 -5.32 -0.37
C LEU A 164 11.83 -5.19 -1.21
N PRO A 165 13.03 -5.15 -0.58
CA PRO A 165 14.28 -4.82 -1.26
C PRO A 165 14.68 -5.83 -2.35
N ASN A 166 14.17 -7.06 -2.28
CA ASN A 166 14.42 -8.13 -3.26
C ASN A 166 13.32 -8.21 -4.34
N CYS A 167 12.39 -7.25 -4.35
CA CYS A 167 11.36 -7.09 -5.37
C CYS A 167 11.64 -5.87 -6.23
N ARG A 168 11.02 -5.84 -7.41
CA ARG A 168 10.96 -4.66 -8.28
C ARG A 168 9.58 -4.04 -8.21
N TYR A 169 9.53 -2.74 -7.93
CA TYR A 169 8.27 -1.98 -7.97
C TYR A 169 7.90 -1.63 -9.41
N ALA A 170 8.85 -1.07 -10.16
CA ALA A 170 8.64 -0.60 -11.52
C ALA A 170 9.96 -0.57 -12.30
N GLU A 171 9.91 -0.27 -13.60
CA GLU A 171 11.09 0.06 -14.39
C GLU A 171 11.68 1.43 -13.93
N PRO A 172 12.99 1.66 -14.14
CA PRO A 172 13.61 2.95 -13.85
C PRO A 172 12.98 4.09 -14.64
N TYR A 173 13.03 5.30 -14.09
CA TYR A 173 12.67 6.51 -14.81
C TYR A 173 13.75 6.89 -15.84
N CYS A 174 13.30 7.35 -16.98
CA CYS A 174 14.11 7.94 -18.04
C CYS A 174 13.50 9.26 -18.49
N LEU A 175 14.32 10.13 -19.05
CA LEU A 175 13.91 11.35 -19.72
C LEU A 175 13.75 11.02 -21.23
N PHE A 176 12.61 11.38 -21.78
CA PHE A 176 12.28 11.22 -23.19
C PHE A 176 11.97 12.58 -23.80
N PHE A 177 12.59 12.88 -24.95
CA PHE A 177 12.30 14.05 -25.76
C PHE A 177 11.43 13.69 -26.96
N MET A 178 10.53 14.60 -27.35
CA MET A 178 9.73 14.44 -28.57
C MET A 178 10.59 14.61 -29.84
N ASP A 179 11.67 15.40 -29.77
CA ASP A 179 12.72 15.45 -30.79
C ASP A 179 13.99 14.77 -30.28
N ASN A 180 14.39 13.67 -30.90
CA ASN A 180 15.58 12.91 -30.53
C ASN A 180 16.92 13.66 -30.68
N LYS A 181 16.90 14.89 -31.24
CA LYS A 181 18.06 15.77 -31.25
C LYS A 181 18.30 16.45 -29.90
N ASP A 182 17.28 16.53 -29.09
CA ASP A 182 17.39 17.11 -27.77
C ASP A 182 17.97 16.09 -26.77
N THR A 183 18.91 16.54 -25.95
CA THR A 183 19.60 15.71 -24.95
C THR A 183 19.53 16.27 -23.55
N GLU A 184 19.01 17.51 -23.41
CA GLU A 184 18.85 18.20 -22.12
C GLU A 184 17.61 19.09 -22.11
N ILE A 185 17.01 19.27 -20.95
CA ILE A 185 15.91 20.20 -20.75
C ILE A 185 16.45 21.62 -20.81
N ARG A 186 15.78 22.51 -21.56
CA ARG A 186 16.15 23.92 -21.75
C ARG A 186 15.00 24.85 -21.37
N ASP A 187 15.33 26.11 -21.15
CA ASP A 187 14.35 27.18 -20.93
C ASP A 187 13.35 27.27 -22.09
N GLY A 188 12.08 27.48 -21.74
CA GLY A 188 10.96 27.55 -22.68
C GLY A 188 10.36 26.21 -23.06
N MET A 189 10.96 25.07 -22.67
CA MET A 189 10.38 23.77 -22.95
C MET A 189 9.12 23.48 -22.13
N LYS A 190 8.22 22.70 -22.73
CA LYS A 190 7.04 22.13 -22.10
C LYS A 190 7.37 20.74 -21.56
N VAL A 191 7.23 20.55 -20.26
CA VAL A 191 7.54 19.30 -19.57
C VAL A 191 6.26 18.66 -19.05
N GLY A 192 5.99 17.43 -19.48
CA GLY A 192 4.83 16.67 -19.04
C GLY A 192 4.96 16.19 -17.59
N VAL A 193 3.95 16.45 -16.74
CA VAL A 193 3.95 16.09 -15.32
C VAL A 193 2.61 15.51 -14.91
N ASP A 194 2.63 14.30 -14.31
CA ASP A 194 1.49 13.70 -13.64
C ASP A 194 1.45 14.18 -12.17
N PRO A 195 0.51 15.06 -11.79
CA PRO A 195 0.43 15.59 -10.43
C PRO A 195 0.10 14.54 -9.37
N ASP A 196 -0.50 13.41 -9.76
CA ASP A 196 -0.89 12.34 -8.84
C ASP A 196 0.19 11.26 -8.68
N ALA A 197 1.22 11.27 -9.54
CA ALA A 197 2.39 10.39 -9.48
C ALA A 197 3.54 11.09 -8.76
N ILE A 198 3.67 10.87 -7.45
CA ILE A 198 4.65 11.57 -6.58
C ILE A 198 6.07 11.46 -7.14
N ASP A 199 6.56 10.25 -7.43
CA ASP A 199 7.93 10.05 -7.95
C ASP A 199 8.16 10.85 -9.24
N GLN A 200 7.27 10.71 -10.22
CA GLN A 200 7.39 11.36 -11.50
C GLN A 200 7.38 12.90 -11.37
N SER A 201 6.46 13.42 -10.56
CA SER A 201 6.35 14.86 -10.30
C SER A 201 7.60 15.42 -9.61
N GLN A 202 8.10 14.75 -8.57
CA GLN A 202 9.29 15.19 -7.83
C GLN A 202 10.56 15.13 -8.70
N ILE A 203 10.72 14.05 -9.48
CA ILE A 203 11.85 13.93 -10.40
C ILE A 203 11.79 15.02 -11.48
N SER A 204 10.61 15.29 -12.03
CA SER A 204 10.45 16.34 -13.06
C SER A 204 10.82 17.72 -12.51
N GLN A 205 10.39 18.02 -11.28
CA GLN A 205 10.75 19.28 -10.61
C GLN A 205 12.26 19.36 -10.36
N ALA A 206 12.88 18.27 -9.88
CA ALA A 206 14.32 18.22 -9.61
C ALA A 206 15.15 18.42 -10.89
N MET A 207 14.77 17.76 -11.99
CA MET A 207 15.46 17.87 -13.30
C MET A 207 15.29 19.26 -13.95
N CYS A 208 14.23 19.98 -13.62
CA CYS A 208 13.95 21.33 -14.13
C CYS A 208 14.44 22.45 -13.21
N LYS A 209 15.08 22.11 -12.09
CA LYS A 209 15.56 23.11 -11.12
C LYS A 209 16.50 24.12 -11.77
N GLY A 210 16.19 25.40 -11.58
CA GLY A 210 16.96 26.52 -12.17
C GLY A 210 16.68 26.79 -13.64
N LYS A 211 15.69 26.11 -14.24
CA LYS A 211 15.26 26.31 -15.62
C LYS A 211 13.85 26.91 -15.66
N ASN A 212 13.60 27.75 -16.65
CA ASN A 212 12.29 28.36 -16.89
C ASN A 212 11.51 27.48 -17.87
N VAL A 213 10.75 26.50 -17.35
CA VAL A 213 9.95 25.55 -18.13
C VAL A 213 8.46 25.70 -17.85
N GLU A 214 7.63 25.26 -18.80
CA GLU A 214 6.19 25.14 -18.61
C GLU A 214 5.83 23.69 -18.22
N PHE A 215 5.27 23.47 -17.03
CA PHE A 215 4.76 22.15 -16.66
C PHE A 215 3.34 21.95 -17.21
N VAL A 216 3.20 20.95 -18.08
CA VAL A 216 1.91 20.53 -18.65
C VAL A 216 1.39 19.34 -17.88
N LYS A 217 0.21 19.50 -17.25
CA LYS A 217 -0.43 18.41 -16.52
C LYS A 217 -0.86 17.30 -17.49
N MET A 218 -0.40 16.08 -17.22
CA MET A 218 -0.73 14.91 -18.02
C MET A 218 -0.90 13.69 -17.13
N PRO A 219 -2.15 13.28 -16.84
CA PRO A 219 -2.40 12.01 -16.18
C PRO A 219 -1.75 10.86 -16.96
N PHE A 220 -1.29 9.85 -16.25
CA PHE A 220 -0.63 8.68 -16.86
C PHE A 220 -1.45 8.08 -18.01
N GLU A 221 -2.77 8.03 -17.85
CA GLU A 221 -3.71 7.50 -18.84
C GLU A 221 -3.69 8.27 -20.17
N SER A 222 -3.36 9.55 -20.13
CA SER A 222 -3.28 10.42 -21.32
C SER A 222 -1.87 10.47 -21.94
N THR A 223 -0.90 9.75 -21.39
CA THR A 223 0.51 9.79 -21.89
C THR A 223 0.58 9.48 -23.38
N VAL A 224 -0.20 8.51 -23.85
CA VAL A 224 -0.21 8.07 -25.26
C VAL A 224 -0.73 9.19 -26.18
N GLU A 225 -1.86 9.81 -25.84
CA GLU A 225 -2.46 10.91 -26.61
C GLU A 225 -1.51 12.11 -26.70
N ILE A 226 -0.92 12.48 -25.57
CA ILE A 226 -0.01 13.63 -25.45
C ILE A 226 1.26 13.43 -26.29
N LEU A 227 1.76 12.20 -26.34
CA LEU A 227 2.90 11.84 -27.19
C LEU A 227 2.55 11.95 -28.69
N TYR A 228 1.36 11.50 -29.08
CA TYR A 228 0.90 11.63 -30.49
C TYR A 228 0.63 13.09 -30.87
N GLU A 229 0.06 13.89 -29.99
CA GLU A 229 -0.27 15.30 -30.23
C GLU A 229 0.95 16.22 -30.13
N ARG A 230 2.10 15.73 -29.63
CA ARG A 230 3.31 16.51 -29.38
C ARG A 230 3.03 17.78 -28.57
N SER A 231 2.15 17.66 -27.57
CA SER A 231 1.74 18.80 -26.74
C SER A 231 2.79 19.19 -25.67
N VAL A 232 3.85 18.38 -25.52
CA VAL A 232 5.02 18.61 -24.66
C VAL A 232 6.32 18.43 -25.45
N ASP A 233 7.41 19.00 -24.99
CA ASP A 233 8.74 18.81 -25.60
C ASP A 233 9.46 17.60 -24.99
N CYS A 234 9.23 17.33 -23.70
CA CYS A 234 9.81 16.17 -23.02
C CYS A 234 8.94 15.68 -21.87
N ILE A 235 9.23 14.44 -21.47
CA ILE A 235 8.58 13.77 -20.36
C ILE A 235 9.57 12.90 -19.59
N ILE A 236 9.42 12.84 -18.26
CA ILE A 236 10.07 11.84 -17.42
C ILE A 236 9.07 10.71 -17.20
N ALA A 237 9.40 9.53 -17.67
CA ALA A 237 8.53 8.36 -17.61
C ALA A 237 9.32 7.08 -17.30
N ARG A 238 8.63 6.02 -16.88
CA ARG A 238 9.24 4.70 -16.72
C ARG A 238 9.70 4.14 -18.07
N ASN A 239 10.88 3.53 -18.09
CA ASN A 239 11.45 2.94 -19.32
C ASN A 239 10.73 1.64 -19.70
N GLU A 240 9.46 1.76 -20.02
CA GLU A 240 8.56 0.66 -20.31
C GLU A 240 8.81 0.08 -21.71
N LYS A 241 8.57 -1.23 -21.86
CA LYS A 241 8.62 -1.89 -23.19
C LYS A 241 7.70 -1.23 -24.21
N TRP A 242 6.60 -0.64 -23.75
CA TRP A 242 5.67 0.08 -24.60
C TRP A 242 6.33 1.24 -25.32
N PHE A 243 7.14 2.07 -24.63
CA PHE A 243 7.90 3.16 -25.28
C PHE A 243 8.84 2.62 -26.36
N LYS A 244 9.56 1.54 -26.06
CA LYS A 244 10.50 0.91 -27.01
C LYS A 244 9.81 0.36 -28.26
N ASN A 245 8.58 -0.11 -28.12
CA ASN A 245 7.86 -0.79 -29.21
C ASN A 245 6.97 0.16 -30.03
N ASN A 246 6.60 1.32 -29.49
CA ASN A 246 5.60 2.21 -30.09
C ASN A 246 6.13 3.62 -30.37
N THR A 247 7.38 3.92 -30.02
CA THR A 247 7.99 5.23 -30.25
C THR A 247 9.45 5.07 -30.71
N ASP A 248 9.95 6.02 -31.47
CA ASP A 248 11.37 6.13 -31.79
C ASP A 248 12.16 6.93 -30.73
N MET A 249 11.54 7.24 -29.62
CA MET A 249 12.12 8.06 -28.53
C MET A 249 13.29 7.33 -27.88
N ILE A 250 14.38 8.02 -27.68
CA ILE A 250 15.58 7.49 -27.03
C ILE A 250 15.50 7.76 -25.53
N PRO A 251 15.54 6.71 -24.66
CA PRO A 251 15.58 6.90 -23.23
C PRO A 251 16.93 7.47 -22.78
N LEU A 252 16.91 8.63 -22.17
CA LEU A 252 18.07 9.23 -21.54
C LEU A 252 18.05 9.00 -20.02
N PRO A 253 19.22 8.81 -19.38
CA PRO A 253 19.26 8.57 -17.96
C PRO A 253 18.78 9.81 -17.17
N VAL A 254 17.99 9.58 -16.14
CA VAL A 254 17.63 10.60 -15.15
C VAL A 254 18.76 10.65 -14.11
N ALA A 255 19.34 11.84 -13.93
CA ALA A 255 20.38 12.08 -12.93
C ALA A 255 20.03 13.32 -12.11
N THR A 256 19.68 13.13 -10.84
CA THR A 256 19.47 14.21 -9.87
C THR A 256 19.86 13.73 -8.47
N SER A 257 20.46 14.63 -7.68
CA SER A 257 20.71 14.41 -6.27
C SER A 257 19.54 14.84 -5.38
N ASP A 258 18.58 15.56 -5.94
CA ASP A 258 17.49 16.19 -5.20
C ASP A 258 16.30 15.22 -4.96
N TYR A 259 16.36 14.00 -5.52
CA TYR A 259 15.36 12.95 -5.30
C TYR A 259 16.00 11.55 -5.34
N PRO A 260 15.61 10.60 -4.47
CA PRO A 260 16.22 9.27 -4.37
C PRO A 260 15.75 8.35 -5.51
N ILE A 261 16.34 8.50 -6.69
CA ILE A 261 15.98 7.77 -7.92
C ILE A 261 16.00 6.25 -7.72
N ASN A 262 17.00 5.71 -7.02
CA ASN A 262 17.15 4.27 -6.82
C ASN A 262 16.01 3.69 -5.98
N ASP A 263 15.42 4.48 -5.09
CA ASP A 263 14.34 4.05 -4.20
C ASP A 263 12.96 4.05 -4.90
N THR A 264 12.91 4.60 -6.12
CA THR A 264 11.70 4.58 -6.95
C THR A 264 11.38 3.20 -7.54
N VAL A 265 12.35 2.29 -7.55
CA VAL A 265 12.19 0.92 -8.10
C VAL A 265 12.01 -0.14 -7.01
N VAL A 266 12.13 0.22 -5.73
CA VAL A 266 11.95 -0.67 -4.59
C VAL A 266 10.54 -0.51 -4.00
N PRO A 267 9.76 -1.59 -3.83
CA PRO A 267 8.43 -1.50 -3.26
C PRO A 267 8.47 -1.30 -1.74
N ALA A 268 7.50 -0.53 -1.25
CA ALA A 268 7.19 -0.35 0.17
C ALA A 268 5.69 -0.56 0.41
N VAL A 269 5.34 -1.09 1.57
CA VAL A 269 3.96 -1.30 2.03
C VAL A 269 3.68 -0.32 3.16
N LEU A 270 2.68 0.54 2.97
CA LEU A 270 2.23 1.52 3.94
C LEU A 270 0.86 1.15 4.50
N ILE A 271 0.64 1.46 5.77
CA ILE A 271 -0.63 1.24 6.49
C ILE A 271 -1.01 2.48 7.30
N ASN A 272 -2.29 2.54 7.71
CA ASN A 272 -2.71 3.50 8.71
C ASN A 272 -2.28 3.00 10.10
N LYS A 273 -1.48 3.77 10.80
CA LYS A 273 -0.88 3.45 12.10
C LYS A 273 -1.93 3.19 13.20
N ASN A 274 -3.14 3.76 13.05
CA ASN A 274 -4.24 3.55 14.00
C ASN A 274 -4.95 2.19 13.79
N ASN A 275 -4.63 1.46 12.73
CA ASN A 275 -5.20 0.14 12.45
C ASN A 275 -4.28 -0.99 12.96
N TYR A 276 -4.08 -1.02 14.29
CA TYR A 276 -3.15 -1.96 14.94
C TYR A 276 -3.41 -3.43 14.60
N GLY A 277 -4.69 -3.83 14.50
CA GLY A 277 -5.02 -5.22 14.20
C GLY A 277 -4.61 -5.62 12.79
N ILE A 278 -4.86 -4.77 11.80
CA ILE A 278 -4.39 -5.00 10.42
C ILE A 278 -2.86 -5.01 10.36
N LYS A 279 -2.19 -4.10 11.08
CA LYS A 279 -0.73 -4.09 11.17
C LYS A 279 -0.16 -5.43 11.62
N LYS A 280 -0.65 -5.96 12.76
CA LYS A 280 -0.19 -7.26 13.27
C LYS A 280 -0.55 -8.41 12.34
N LEU A 281 -1.76 -8.40 11.78
CA LEU A 281 -2.22 -9.41 10.84
C LEU A 281 -1.32 -9.46 9.60
N LEU A 282 -1.12 -8.32 8.94
CA LEU A 282 -0.27 -8.24 7.74
C LEU A 282 1.19 -8.57 8.07
N GLY A 283 1.72 -8.05 9.20
CA GLY A 283 3.09 -8.33 9.64
C GLY A 283 3.35 -9.79 9.99
N LYS A 284 2.30 -10.53 10.41
CA LYS A 284 2.40 -11.96 10.73
C LYS A 284 2.32 -12.85 9.48
N TYR A 285 1.45 -12.52 8.54
CA TYR A 285 1.10 -13.40 7.42
C TYR A 285 1.76 -13.01 6.10
N LEU A 286 2.06 -11.73 5.85
CA LEU A 286 2.80 -11.32 4.67
C LEU A 286 4.31 -11.47 4.90
N SER A 287 4.96 -12.16 3.98
CA SER A 287 6.41 -12.41 4.04
C SER A 287 7.12 -11.71 2.88
N PRO A 288 7.98 -10.71 3.15
CA PRO A 288 8.80 -10.08 2.11
C PRO A 288 9.60 -11.07 1.27
N GLU A 289 10.11 -12.14 1.89
CA GLU A 289 10.87 -13.18 1.20
C GLU A 289 9.98 -14.00 0.25
N ASN A 290 8.81 -14.46 0.70
CA ASN A 290 7.88 -15.20 -0.14
C ASN A 290 7.37 -14.37 -1.31
N ILE A 291 7.06 -13.09 -1.08
CA ILE A 291 6.65 -12.14 -2.11
C ILE A 291 7.76 -12.00 -3.17
N ALA A 292 9.02 -11.87 -2.74
CA ALA A 292 10.15 -11.78 -3.67
C ALA A 292 10.34 -13.05 -4.50
N ILE A 293 10.19 -14.23 -3.90
CA ILE A 293 10.24 -15.52 -4.61
C ILE A 293 9.10 -15.59 -5.64
N ALA A 294 7.88 -15.27 -5.24
CA ALA A 294 6.71 -15.32 -6.10
C ALA A 294 6.81 -14.31 -7.26
N GLN A 295 7.31 -13.10 -7.03
CA GLN A 295 7.53 -12.11 -8.10
C GLN A 295 8.57 -12.60 -9.12
N ARG A 296 9.71 -13.12 -8.67
CA ARG A 296 10.72 -13.67 -9.59
C ARG A 296 10.17 -14.81 -10.45
N HIS A 297 9.38 -15.69 -9.84
CA HIS A 297 8.72 -16.77 -10.56
C HIS A 297 7.72 -16.24 -11.60
N ALA A 298 6.87 -15.31 -11.24
CA ALA A 298 5.92 -14.69 -12.17
C ALA A 298 6.62 -14.00 -13.36
N LEU A 299 7.71 -13.26 -13.11
CA LEU A 299 8.51 -12.64 -14.16
C LEU A 299 9.16 -13.67 -15.10
N SER A 300 9.62 -14.82 -14.59
CA SER A 300 10.24 -15.88 -15.40
C SER A 300 9.23 -16.56 -16.31
N ILE A 301 8.02 -16.78 -15.88
CA ILE A 301 6.92 -17.34 -16.67
C ILE A 301 6.59 -16.39 -17.84
N GLU A 302 6.39 -15.11 -17.57
CA GLU A 302 6.05 -14.12 -18.61
C GLU A 302 7.15 -13.98 -19.67
N THR A 303 8.41 -14.19 -19.29
CA THR A 303 9.53 -14.16 -20.26
C THR A 303 9.53 -15.38 -21.17
N ASN A 304 9.08 -16.54 -20.70
CA ASN A 304 9.09 -17.80 -21.44
C ASN A 304 7.88 -18.02 -22.36
N TYR A 305 6.76 -17.32 -22.14
CA TYR A 305 5.54 -17.45 -22.96
C TYR A 305 5.40 -16.41 -24.07
N ARG A 306 6.41 -15.57 -24.28
CA ARG A 306 6.42 -14.59 -25.39
C ARG A 306 7.20 -15.15 -26.59
N TYR A 307 6.51 -15.97 -27.37
CA TYR A 307 6.90 -16.32 -28.75
C TYR A 307 5.78 -15.95 -29.71
#